data_e81b6237d9e0e84c45d27437cc77339f
#
_entry.id   e81b6237d9e0e84c45d27437cc77339f
#
_cell.length_a   1.000
_cell.length_b   1.000
_cell.length_c   1.000
_cell.angle_alpha   90.00
_cell.angle_beta   90.00
_cell.angle_gamma   90.00
#
_symmetry.space_group_name_H-M   'P 1'
#
loop_
_entity.id
_entity.type
_entity.pdbx_description
1 polymer ?
#
loop_
_entity_poly.entity_id
_entity_poly.type
_entity_poly.pdbx_seq_one_letter_code
_entity_poly.pdbx_strand_id
1 'polypeptide(L)'
;DGSRVAIVSERDGDTVTPHRHLYITDLTTRVTRAELIARVDASLAAERALRENGRRMFSPIAAQVRAAVAEVNVGRIYSYEKMLFSFDSKHISNPGNWPATEWLQQQYTAFGLDTRLQRFKTLQGTEIEVANVIATIPGTVNPELIYVVGAHFDSHLQGPGADDNTSGTAMILEAARVLATRPLPATVMFVSFTGEEAGLRGAREFGRRMKDSIHVVGALNNDMMGWSNDHRLDNTIRYSNPGLRDVQHAAAIGFSSLITYDAFYYKNTDANALFDAWGDIVGGIGSYPILGNPHYHQVHDVLETINHRQLVETSKTTIATIMLMASSPSRLTALKAQGKVVTWNAGVEKGIVRYIVRYGPAEDPMRNTVTVTNPRATLQNLQAGWHVAVKAVNAAGLEGWDWARAVVQ
;
A
#
# COMPACT_ATOMS: atom_id res chain seq x y z
N ASP A 1 13.69 -28.74 -32.61
CA ASP A 1 14.35 -28.13 -33.76
C ASP A 1 15.22 -26.91 -33.41
N GLY A 2 15.14 -26.46 -32.16
CA GLY A 2 15.90 -25.29 -31.66
C GLY A 2 15.40 -23.94 -32.13
N SER A 3 14.24 -23.88 -32.76
CA SER A 3 13.64 -22.61 -33.23
C SER A 3 12.83 -21.85 -32.16
N ARG A 4 12.59 -22.47 -31.00
CA ARG A 4 11.79 -21.91 -29.92
C ARG A 4 12.49 -22.05 -28.56
N VAL A 5 12.28 -21.07 -27.69
CA VAL A 5 12.71 -21.10 -26.29
C VAL A 5 11.48 -21.01 -25.41
N ALA A 6 11.40 -21.89 -24.42
CA ALA A 6 10.42 -21.82 -23.35
C ALA A 6 11.03 -21.07 -22.17
N ILE A 7 10.33 -20.03 -21.71
CA ILE A 7 10.74 -19.20 -20.57
C ILE A 7 9.64 -19.31 -19.52
N VAL A 8 10.01 -19.67 -18.31
CA VAL A 8 9.10 -19.58 -17.15
C VAL A 8 9.30 -18.22 -16.50
N SER A 9 8.26 -17.44 -16.39
CA SER A 9 8.34 -16.08 -15.84
C SER A 9 7.06 -15.71 -15.10
N GLU A 10 7.20 -14.88 -14.09
CA GLU A 10 6.11 -14.21 -13.36
C GLU A 10 5.85 -12.80 -13.93
N ARG A 11 6.19 -12.58 -15.18
CA ARG A 11 6.26 -11.28 -15.84
C ARG A 11 4.95 -10.50 -15.87
N ASP A 12 3.83 -11.19 -15.94
CA ASP A 12 2.51 -10.56 -16.04
C ASP A 12 1.90 -10.44 -14.64
N GLY A 13 2.41 -9.53 -13.83
CA GLY A 13 1.98 -9.26 -12.45
C GLY A 13 0.47 -9.02 -12.21
N ASP A 14 -0.36 -9.30 -13.23
CA ASP A 14 -1.83 -9.19 -13.18
C ASP A 14 -2.51 -10.35 -12.43
N THR A 15 -1.76 -11.33 -11.96
CA THR A 15 -2.36 -12.49 -11.32
C THR A 15 -2.55 -12.28 -9.83
N VAL A 16 -3.76 -12.45 -9.42
CA VAL A 16 -4.22 -12.46 -8.01
C VAL A 16 -3.51 -13.55 -7.18
N THR A 17 -2.98 -14.55 -7.85
CA THR A 17 -2.07 -15.56 -7.32
C THR A 17 -0.83 -15.58 -8.20
N PRO A 18 0.39 -15.55 -7.63
CA PRO A 18 1.61 -15.61 -8.42
C PRO A 18 1.67 -16.95 -9.16
N HIS A 19 1.31 -16.92 -10.41
CA HIS A 19 1.46 -18.08 -11.28
C HIS A 19 2.67 -17.86 -12.17
N ARG A 20 3.54 -18.86 -12.21
CA ARG A 20 4.58 -18.93 -13.23
C ARG A 20 3.93 -19.26 -14.56
N HIS A 21 4.04 -18.36 -15.51
CA HIS A 21 3.56 -18.58 -16.87
C HIS A 21 4.69 -19.15 -17.73
N LEU A 22 4.32 -20.08 -18.59
CA LEU A 22 5.22 -20.59 -19.61
C LEU A 22 5.06 -19.74 -20.88
N TYR A 23 6.10 -19.01 -21.22
CA TYR A 23 6.18 -18.26 -22.47
C TYR A 23 6.98 -19.07 -23.49
N ILE A 24 6.46 -19.18 -24.70
CA ILE A 24 7.16 -19.77 -25.82
C ILE A 24 7.48 -18.64 -26.80
N THR A 25 8.77 -18.38 -27.01
CA THR A 25 9.22 -17.38 -27.97
C THR A 25 9.89 -18.04 -29.17
N ASP A 26 9.67 -17.45 -30.34
CA ASP A 26 10.31 -17.85 -31.59
C ASP A 26 11.67 -17.16 -31.71
N LEU A 27 12.73 -17.95 -31.92
CA LEU A 27 14.09 -17.45 -32.13
C LEU A 27 14.31 -16.94 -33.56
N THR A 28 13.38 -17.17 -34.47
CA THR A 28 13.45 -16.67 -35.84
C THR A 28 13.00 -15.24 -36.00
N THR A 29 12.15 -14.75 -35.07
CA THR A 29 11.71 -13.37 -35.05
C THR A 29 12.89 -12.43 -34.70
N ARG A 30 13.23 -11.57 -35.62
CA ARG A 30 14.32 -10.61 -35.46
C ARG A 30 13.73 -9.23 -35.18
N VAL A 31 14.24 -8.61 -34.12
CA VAL A 31 13.95 -7.21 -33.79
C VAL A 31 15.08 -6.36 -34.36
N THR A 32 14.76 -5.33 -35.11
CA THR A 32 15.73 -4.41 -35.64
C THR A 32 16.34 -3.55 -34.54
N ARG A 33 17.55 -3.02 -34.77
CA ARG A 33 18.20 -2.07 -33.85
C ARG A 33 17.31 -0.82 -33.61
N ALA A 34 16.61 -0.34 -34.65
CA ALA A 34 15.70 0.80 -34.55
C ALA A 34 14.51 0.52 -33.62
N GLU A 35 13.91 -0.67 -33.71
CA GLU A 35 12.83 -1.08 -32.82
C GLU A 35 13.30 -1.22 -31.37
N LEU A 36 14.51 -1.76 -31.13
CA LEU A 36 15.08 -1.84 -29.77
C LEU A 36 15.32 -0.43 -29.19
N ILE A 37 15.89 0.48 -29.98
CA ILE A 37 16.10 1.88 -29.56
C ILE A 37 14.74 2.53 -29.24
N ALA A 38 13.74 2.37 -30.10
CA ALA A 38 12.42 2.93 -29.87
C ALA A 38 11.76 2.41 -28.58
N ARG A 39 11.92 1.13 -28.25
CA ARG A 39 11.44 0.55 -26.99
C ARG A 39 12.16 1.13 -25.77
N VAL A 40 13.48 1.29 -25.85
CA VAL A 40 14.29 1.93 -24.78
C VAL A 40 13.86 3.38 -24.59
N ASP A 41 13.69 4.14 -25.67
CA ASP A 41 13.29 5.53 -25.62
C ASP A 41 11.88 5.68 -25.04
N ALA A 42 10.94 4.80 -25.40
CA ALA A 42 9.60 4.78 -24.84
C ALA A 42 9.63 4.47 -23.31
N SER A 43 10.43 3.51 -22.91
CA SER A 43 10.62 3.16 -21.48
C SER A 43 11.20 4.32 -20.67
N LEU A 44 12.24 4.97 -21.19
CA LEU A 44 12.83 6.16 -20.57
C LEU A 44 11.86 7.36 -20.52
N ALA A 45 11.02 7.51 -21.54
CA ALA A 45 9.98 8.54 -21.54
C ALA A 45 8.91 8.27 -20.48
N ALA A 46 8.47 7.02 -20.34
CA ALA A 46 7.53 6.60 -19.32
C ALA A 46 8.09 6.83 -17.91
N GLU A 47 9.35 6.46 -17.66
CA GLU A 47 10.01 6.73 -16.37
C GLU A 47 10.09 8.22 -16.05
N ARG A 48 10.47 9.05 -17.03
CA ARG A 48 10.49 10.52 -16.85
C ARG A 48 9.11 11.06 -16.47
N ALA A 49 8.06 10.59 -17.16
CA ALA A 49 6.68 10.98 -16.86
C ALA A 49 6.24 10.59 -15.45
N LEU A 50 6.59 9.38 -15.00
CA LEU A 50 6.33 8.92 -13.62
C LEU A 50 7.05 9.80 -12.58
N ARG A 51 8.32 10.12 -12.80
CA ARG A 51 9.10 11.00 -11.93
C ARG A 51 8.53 12.41 -11.86
N GLU A 52 8.09 12.96 -12.98
CA GLU A 52 7.49 14.29 -13.04
C GLU A 52 6.12 14.31 -12.35
N ASN A 53 5.28 13.30 -12.59
CA ASN A 53 4.01 13.15 -11.92
C ASN A 53 4.20 13.04 -10.40
N GLY A 54 5.15 12.22 -9.94
CA GLY A 54 5.48 12.08 -8.52
C GLY A 54 5.92 13.40 -7.89
N ARG A 55 6.80 14.16 -8.55
CA ARG A 55 7.21 15.49 -8.06
C ARG A 55 6.01 16.42 -7.92
N ARG A 56 5.09 16.42 -8.89
CA ARG A 56 3.88 17.24 -8.86
C ARG A 56 2.96 16.84 -7.70
N MET A 57 2.72 15.54 -7.54
CA MET A 57 1.87 15.02 -6.47
C MET A 57 2.36 15.43 -5.08
N PHE A 58 3.67 15.34 -4.84
CA PHE A 58 4.28 15.63 -3.54
C PHE A 58 4.69 17.09 -3.36
N SER A 59 4.66 17.92 -4.41
CA SER A 59 5.18 19.30 -4.38
C SER A 59 4.77 20.09 -3.14
N PRO A 60 3.50 20.10 -2.70
CA PRO A 60 3.08 20.92 -1.55
C PRO A 60 3.64 20.45 -0.19
N ILE A 61 4.02 19.17 -0.07
CA ILE A 61 4.47 18.56 1.19
C ILE A 61 5.87 17.94 1.11
N ALA A 62 6.57 18.10 -0.02
CA ALA A 62 7.83 17.41 -0.28
C ALA A 62 8.92 17.70 0.78
N ALA A 63 8.96 18.90 1.34
CA ALA A 63 9.92 19.25 2.40
C ALA A 63 9.62 18.51 3.70
N GLN A 64 8.34 18.44 4.09
CA GLN A 64 7.90 17.73 5.28
C GLN A 64 8.14 16.22 5.14
N VAL A 65 7.86 15.64 3.95
CA VAL A 65 8.12 14.21 3.68
C VAL A 65 9.63 13.93 3.75
N ARG A 66 10.48 14.75 3.13
CA ARG A 66 11.94 14.60 3.22
C ARG A 66 12.45 14.63 4.66
N ALA A 67 11.94 15.55 5.47
CA ALA A 67 12.29 15.63 6.88
C ALA A 67 11.84 14.37 7.65
N ALA A 68 10.69 13.83 7.34
CA ALA A 68 10.19 12.61 7.98
C ALA A 68 11.03 11.37 7.61
N VAL A 69 11.25 11.13 6.32
CA VAL A 69 11.99 9.95 5.86
C VAL A 69 13.48 9.99 6.25
N ALA A 70 14.04 11.16 6.51
CA ALA A 70 15.40 11.30 7.01
C ALA A 70 15.59 10.76 8.43
N GLU A 71 14.52 10.61 9.21
CA GLU A 71 14.56 10.06 10.57
C GLU A 71 14.49 8.54 10.63
N VAL A 72 14.24 7.86 9.50
CA VAL A 72 14.23 6.40 9.43
C VAL A 72 15.62 5.86 9.76
N ASN A 73 15.67 4.95 10.72
CA ASN A 73 16.94 4.48 11.28
C ASN A 73 17.06 2.96 11.23
N VAL A 74 18.05 2.46 10.50
CA VAL A 74 18.28 1.02 10.33
C VAL A 74 18.55 0.30 11.65
N GLY A 75 19.27 0.91 12.58
CA GLY A 75 19.56 0.31 13.88
C GLY A 75 18.32 0.13 14.75
N ARG A 76 17.34 1.03 14.65
CA ARG A 76 16.03 0.87 15.32
C ARG A 76 15.21 -0.23 14.70
N ILE A 77 15.09 -0.24 13.38
CA ILE A 77 14.38 -1.30 12.64
C ILE A 77 14.96 -2.67 13.04
N TYR A 78 16.29 -2.82 12.98
CA TYR A 78 16.97 -4.05 13.41
C TYR A 78 16.69 -4.40 14.88
N SER A 79 16.62 -3.40 15.76
CA SER A 79 16.30 -3.65 17.17
C SER A 79 14.88 -4.18 17.35
N TYR A 80 13.92 -3.67 16.58
CA TYR A 80 12.53 -4.17 16.59
C TYR A 80 12.46 -5.60 16.05
N GLU A 81 13.11 -5.87 14.92
CA GLU A 81 13.17 -7.22 14.36
C GLU A 81 13.80 -8.21 15.33
N LYS A 82 14.95 -7.86 15.92
CA LYS A 82 15.66 -8.70 16.87
C LYS A 82 14.79 -9.05 18.09
N MET A 83 14.03 -8.10 18.59
CA MET A 83 13.13 -8.34 19.71
C MET A 83 11.96 -9.26 19.32
N LEU A 84 11.29 -8.96 18.20
CA LEU A 84 10.20 -9.80 17.71
C LEU A 84 10.68 -11.21 17.36
N PHE A 85 11.85 -11.33 16.76
CA PHE A 85 12.50 -12.61 16.46
C PHE A 85 12.79 -13.42 17.73
N SER A 86 13.16 -12.75 18.83
CA SER A 86 13.50 -13.42 20.10
C SER A 86 12.30 -14.11 20.78
N PHE A 87 11.07 -13.83 20.36
CA PHE A 87 9.87 -14.56 20.83
C PHE A 87 9.67 -15.91 20.10
N ASP A 88 10.59 -16.26 19.17
CA ASP A 88 10.51 -17.45 18.34
C ASP A 88 9.22 -17.47 17.50
N SER A 89 8.58 -18.59 17.28
CA SER A 89 7.32 -18.61 16.57
C SER A 89 6.23 -17.87 17.35
N LYS A 90 5.70 -16.85 16.70
CA LYS A 90 4.60 -16.02 17.20
C LYS A 90 3.24 -16.48 16.66
N HIS A 91 3.16 -17.70 16.10
CA HIS A 91 1.88 -18.28 15.70
C HIS A 91 0.90 -18.29 16.88
N ILE A 92 -0.40 -18.10 16.62
CA ILE A 92 -1.42 -18.01 17.67
C ILE A 92 -1.53 -19.23 18.58
N SER A 93 -0.99 -20.36 18.18
CA SER A 93 -0.90 -21.59 19.00
C SER A 93 0.37 -21.66 19.85
N ASN A 94 1.31 -20.74 19.68
CA ASN A 94 2.62 -20.79 20.30
C ASN A 94 2.78 -19.77 21.43
N PRO A 95 3.63 -20.04 22.43
CA PRO A 95 3.83 -19.16 23.58
C PRO A 95 4.34 -17.75 23.20
N GLY A 96 5.02 -17.60 22.07
CA GLY A 96 5.59 -16.34 21.62
C GLY A 96 4.57 -15.28 21.21
N ASN A 97 3.33 -15.66 20.88
CA ASN A 97 2.32 -14.71 20.38
C ASN A 97 1.95 -13.64 21.43
N TRP A 98 1.67 -14.05 22.66
CA TRP A 98 1.22 -13.11 23.69
C TRP A 98 2.32 -12.14 24.18
N PRO A 99 3.55 -12.59 24.47
CA PRO A 99 4.66 -11.68 24.77
C PRO A 99 4.94 -10.68 23.63
N ALA A 100 4.84 -11.10 22.38
CA ALA A 100 4.97 -10.20 21.24
C ALA A 100 3.85 -9.15 21.21
N THR A 101 2.60 -9.54 21.48
CA THR A 101 1.45 -8.63 21.60
C THR A 101 1.69 -7.57 22.67
N GLU A 102 2.13 -7.97 23.87
CA GLU A 102 2.39 -7.04 24.97
C GLU A 102 3.55 -6.10 24.66
N TRP A 103 4.61 -6.61 24.07
CA TRP A 103 5.75 -5.81 23.67
C TRP A 103 5.36 -4.77 22.60
N LEU A 104 4.59 -5.15 21.59
CA LEU A 104 4.08 -4.22 20.57
C LEU A 104 3.23 -3.11 21.19
N GLN A 105 2.34 -3.46 22.11
CA GLN A 105 1.56 -2.47 22.85
C GLN A 105 2.46 -1.48 23.60
N GLN A 106 3.50 -1.98 24.27
CA GLN A 106 4.46 -1.15 25.00
C GLN A 106 5.23 -0.21 24.05
N GLN A 107 5.66 -0.70 22.87
CA GLN A 107 6.37 0.13 21.88
C GLN A 107 5.51 1.27 21.37
N TYR A 108 4.28 1.00 20.93
CA TYR A 108 3.37 2.06 20.46
C TYR A 108 3.04 3.06 21.58
N THR A 109 2.84 2.58 22.81
CA THR A 109 2.63 3.46 23.97
C THR A 109 3.85 4.32 24.27
N ALA A 110 5.07 3.77 24.14
CA ALA A 110 6.31 4.52 24.31
C ALA A 110 6.52 5.61 23.26
N PHE A 111 5.91 5.48 22.08
CA PHE A 111 5.87 6.53 21.05
C PHE A 111 4.85 7.64 21.38
N GLY A 112 4.09 7.51 22.48
CA GLY A 112 3.04 8.45 22.87
C GLY A 112 1.72 8.28 22.13
N LEU A 113 1.49 7.12 21.49
CA LEU A 113 0.28 6.86 20.74
C LEU A 113 -0.85 6.33 21.63
N ASP A 114 -2.09 6.67 21.30
CA ASP A 114 -3.28 6.01 21.88
C ASP A 114 -3.30 4.55 21.41
N THR A 115 -3.05 3.63 22.35
CA THR A 115 -2.81 2.22 22.06
C THR A 115 -3.80 1.33 22.79
N ARG A 116 -4.41 0.40 22.07
CA ARG A 116 -5.37 -0.56 22.63
C ARG A 116 -5.19 -1.97 22.07
N LEU A 117 -5.57 -2.96 22.86
CA LEU A 117 -5.70 -4.34 22.43
C LEU A 117 -7.13 -4.62 21.96
N GLN A 118 -7.26 -5.11 20.74
CA GLN A 118 -8.52 -5.67 20.25
C GLN A 118 -8.51 -7.18 20.50
N ARG A 119 -8.93 -7.56 21.71
CA ARG A 119 -9.01 -8.97 22.12
C ARG A 119 -10.16 -9.69 21.43
N PHE A 120 -9.92 -10.94 21.02
CA PHE A 120 -10.95 -11.80 20.45
C PHE A 120 -10.62 -13.28 20.69
N LYS A 121 -11.65 -14.08 20.63
CA LYS A 121 -11.53 -15.54 20.73
C LYS A 121 -11.57 -16.19 19.36
N THR A 122 -10.75 -17.19 19.17
CA THR A 122 -10.67 -17.95 17.91
C THR A 122 -10.43 -19.44 18.19
N LEU A 123 -10.75 -20.29 17.21
CA LEU A 123 -10.56 -21.73 17.32
C LEU A 123 -9.25 -22.13 16.63
N GLN A 124 -8.37 -22.82 17.38
CA GLN A 124 -7.17 -23.45 16.85
C GLN A 124 -7.03 -24.83 17.53
N GLY A 125 -7.91 -25.76 17.13
CA GLY A 125 -8.13 -27.01 17.87
C GLY A 125 -8.97 -26.77 19.13
N THR A 126 -8.54 -25.86 20.00
CA THR A 126 -9.28 -25.37 21.18
C THR A 126 -9.56 -23.88 21.04
N GLU A 127 -10.49 -23.33 21.86
CA GLU A 127 -10.72 -21.89 21.92
C GLU A 127 -9.53 -21.23 22.62
N ILE A 128 -8.94 -20.22 21.95
CA ILE A 128 -7.86 -19.39 22.47
C ILE A 128 -8.22 -17.92 22.36
N GLU A 129 -7.73 -17.09 23.29
CA GLU A 129 -7.82 -15.64 23.23
C GLU A 129 -6.52 -15.07 22.67
N VAL A 130 -6.64 -14.16 21.71
CA VAL A 130 -5.54 -13.42 21.07
C VAL A 130 -5.93 -11.96 20.89
N ALA A 131 -5.00 -11.09 20.47
CA ALA A 131 -5.33 -9.68 20.26
C ALA A 131 -4.55 -9.04 19.10
N ASN A 132 -5.23 -8.22 18.30
CA ASN A 132 -4.57 -7.22 17.49
C ASN A 132 -4.10 -6.06 18.38
N VAL A 133 -2.99 -5.42 18.00
CA VAL A 133 -2.52 -4.19 18.64
C VAL A 133 -2.84 -3.01 17.73
N ILE A 134 -3.61 -2.06 18.24
CA ILE A 134 -4.06 -0.89 17.49
C ILE A 134 -3.47 0.35 18.14
N ALA A 135 -2.78 1.19 17.36
CA ALA A 135 -2.21 2.45 17.79
C ALA A 135 -2.66 3.58 16.85
N THR A 136 -3.07 4.71 17.42
CA THR A 136 -3.73 5.78 16.66
C THR A 136 -2.99 7.11 16.79
N ILE A 137 -2.75 7.75 15.64
CA ILE A 137 -2.37 9.16 15.52
C ILE A 137 -3.62 9.92 15.11
N PRO A 138 -4.24 10.73 15.97
CA PRO A 138 -5.48 11.43 15.62
C PRO A 138 -5.23 12.52 14.58
N GLY A 139 -6.14 12.61 13.61
CA GLY A 139 -6.14 13.68 12.63
C GLY A 139 -6.43 15.05 13.22
N THR A 140 -5.73 16.07 12.74
CA THR A 140 -5.86 17.43 13.26
C THR A 140 -6.97 18.25 12.59
N VAL A 141 -7.43 17.83 11.41
CA VAL A 141 -8.43 18.54 10.61
C VAL A 141 -9.67 17.68 10.36
N ASN A 142 -9.47 16.43 9.97
CA ASN A 142 -10.50 15.45 9.64
C ASN A 142 -10.28 14.16 10.46
N PRO A 143 -10.43 14.21 11.80
CA PRO A 143 -10.13 13.06 12.66
C PRO A 143 -11.04 11.85 12.42
N GLU A 144 -12.19 12.05 11.81
CA GLU A 144 -13.16 11.02 11.44
C GLU A 144 -12.71 10.19 10.21
N LEU A 145 -11.79 10.71 9.38
CA LEU A 145 -11.26 10.01 8.22
C LEU A 145 -10.01 9.23 8.61
N ILE A 146 -10.02 7.93 8.36
CA ILE A 146 -9.00 7.03 8.87
C ILE A 146 -8.26 6.35 7.72
N TYR A 147 -6.94 6.38 7.81
CA TYR A 147 -6.03 5.55 7.03
C TYR A 147 -5.49 4.43 7.90
N VAL A 148 -5.70 3.17 7.49
CA VAL A 148 -5.19 1.99 8.19
C VAL A 148 -3.84 1.61 7.62
N VAL A 149 -2.87 1.33 8.49
CA VAL A 149 -1.54 0.83 8.12
C VAL A 149 -1.29 -0.44 8.90
N GLY A 150 -1.31 -1.57 8.22
CA GLY A 150 -1.25 -2.90 8.83
C GLY A 150 -0.03 -3.70 8.43
N ALA A 151 0.33 -4.61 9.33
CA ALA A 151 1.21 -5.76 9.13
C ALA A 151 0.82 -6.82 10.16
N HIS A 152 0.90 -8.11 9.82
CA HIS A 152 0.76 -9.13 10.85
C HIS A 152 2.07 -9.34 11.60
N PHE A 153 1.99 -9.63 12.89
CA PHE A 153 3.15 -9.89 13.71
C PHE A 153 3.35 -11.36 14.06
N ASP A 154 2.31 -12.16 13.89
CA ASP A 154 2.44 -13.60 14.01
C ASP A 154 3.32 -14.16 12.88
N SER A 155 3.82 -15.36 13.07
CA SER A 155 4.66 -16.07 12.12
C SER A 155 4.15 -17.47 11.90
N HIS A 156 4.67 -18.14 10.89
CA HIS A 156 4.36 -19.55 10.64
C HIS A 156 4.59 -20.42 11.90
N LEU A 157 3.84 -21.51 11.99
CA LEU A 157 3.81 -22.40 13.18
C LEU A 157 5.21 -22.87 13.63
N GLN A 158 6.11 -23.10 12.70
CA GLN A 158 7.41 -23.73 12.95
C GLN A 158 8.61 -22.78 12.90
N GLY A 159 8.41 -21.49 12.60
CA GLY A 159 9.50 -20.57 12.36
C GLY A 159 9.32 -19.22 13.03
N PRO A 160 10.43 -18.51 13.30
CA PRO A 160 10.39 -17.18 13.91
C PRO A 160 9.87 -16.10 12.97
N GLY A 161 9.86 -16.33 11.65
CA GLY A 161 9.31 -15.44 10.64
C GLY A 161 10.01 -14.08 10.61
N ALA A 162 11.29 -14.05 10.24
CA ALA A 162 12.02 -12.79 10.15
C ALA A 162 11.53 -11.92 9.01
N ASP A 163 11.34 -12.51 7.82
CA ASP A 163 10.71 -11.83 6.69
C ASP A 163 9.19 -11.88 6.80
N ASP A 164 8.64 -13.03 7.15
CA ASP A 164 7.20 -13.28 7.23
C ASP A 164 6.70 -13.40 8.69
N ASN A 165 6.21 -12.32 9.35
CA ASN A 165 6.23 -10.95 8.87
C ASN A 165 6.74 -9.99 9.97
N THR A 166 7.87 -10.39 10.62
CA THR A 166 8.58 -9.51 11.54
C THR A 166 9.07 -8.25 10.81
N SER A 167 9.51 -8.41 9.53
CA SER A 167 9.96 -7.32 8.67
C SER A 167 8.91 -6.23 8.49
N GLY A 168 7.69 -6.61 8.09
CA GLY A 168 6.57 -5.68 7.93
C GLY A 168 6.17 -5.02 9.24
N THR A 169 6.15 -5.78 10.34
CA THR A 169 5.83 -5.26 11.67
C THR A 169 6.88 -4.26 12.15
N ALA A 170 8.17 -4.53 11.99
CA ALA A 170 9.25 -3.60 12.36
C ALA A 170 9.20 -2.31 11.53
N MET A 171 8.84 -2.43 10.25
CA MET A 171 8.69 -1.29 9.36
C MET A 171 7.52 -0.39 9.77
N ILE A 172 6.34 -0.94 10.10
CA ILE A 172 5.22 -0.10 10.55
C ILE A 172 5.45 0.50 11.92
N LEU A 173 6.22 -0.15 12.82
CA LEU A 173 6.67 0.44 14.08
C LEU A 173 7.55 1.67 13.83
N GLU A 174 8.52 1.59 12.92
CA GLU A 174 9.38 2.74 12.59
C GLU A 174 8.56 3.86 11.94
N ALA A 175 7.60 3.53 11.08
CA ALA A 175 6.69 4.52 10.50
C ALA A 175 5.84 5.20 11.58
N ALA A 176 5.29 4.44 12.53
CA ALA A 176 4.52 4.97 13.64
C ALA A 176 5.37 5.92 14.51
N ARG A 177 6.60 5.53 14.86
CA ARG A 177 7.54 6.36 15.62
C ARG A 177 7.83 7.69 14.92
N VAL A 178 8.14 7.63 13.62
CA VAL A 178 8.47 8.84 12.84
C VAL A 178 7.24 9.77 12.73
N LEU A 179 6.05 9.21 12.57
CA LEU A 179 4.82 9.99 12.38
C LEU A 179 4.17 10.45 13.70
N ALA A 180 4.50 9.82 14.83
CA ALA A 180 3.92 10.14 16.16
C ALA A 180 4.05 11.62 16.55
N THR A 181 5.10 12.29 16.11
CA THR A 181 5.37 13.70 16.44
C THR A 181 4.96 14.67 15.32
N ARG A 182 4.27 14.18 14.29
CA ARG A 182 3.87 14.97 13.10
C ARG A 182 2.38 15.11 12.99
N PRO A 183 1.87 16.36 13.00
CA PRO A 183 0.44 16.56 12.77
C PRO A 183 0.07 16.18 11.33
N LEU A 184 -0.88 15.26 11.20
CA LEU A 184 -1.48 14.88 9.92
C LEU A 184 -2.93 15.34 9.88
N PRO A 185 -3.48 15.79 8.73
CA PRO A 185 -4.87 16.21 8.62
C PRO A 185 -5.87 15.11 8.95
N ALA A 186 -5.69 13.90 8.45
CA ALA A 186 -6.54 12.74 8.74
C ALA A 186 -5.88 11.80 9.77
N THR A 187 -6.70 10.98 10.41
CA THR A 187 -6.24 9.97 11.38
C THR A 187 -5.47 8.84 10.70
N VAL A 188 -4.37 8.42 11.31
CA VAL A 188 -3.63 7.22 10.91
C VAL A 188 -3.71 6.18 12.03
N MET A 189 -4.17 5.00 11.68
CA MET A 189 -4.32 3.87 12.60
C MET A 189 -3.35 2.77 12.19
N PHE A 190 -2.33 2.53 13.01
CA PHE A 190 -1.41 1.41 12.86
C PHE A 190 -2.03 0.18 13.50
N VAL A 191 -2.02 -0.95 12.80
CA VAL A 191 -2.58 -2.20 13.30
C VAL A 191 -1.58 -3.33 13.08
N SER A 192 -1.06 -3.88 14.18
CA SER A 192 -0.34 -5.14 14.14
C SER A 192 -1.36 -6.26 14.31
N PHE A 193 -1.63 -6.97 13.22
CA PHE A 193 -2.59 -8.08 13.20
C PHE A 193 -1.98 -9.35 13.77
N THR A 194 -2.83 -10.23 14.32
CA THR A 194 -2.45 -11.59 14.73
C THR A 194 -3.31 -12.64 14.05
N GLY A 195 -2.75 -13.85 13.88
CA GLY A 195 -3.47 -14.96 13.27
C GLY A 195 -3.70 -14.81 11.77
N GLU A 196 -2.82 -14.09 11.08
CA GLU A 196 -2.73 -14.08 9.62
C GLU A 196 -2.46 -15.49 9.12
N GLU A 197 -1.42 -16.12 9.66
CA GLU A 197 -0.95 -17.49 9.38
C GLU A 197 -1.96 -18.60 9.73
N ALA A 198 -2.96 -18.26 10.51
CA ALA A 198 -4.08 -19.12 10.82
C ALA A 198 -5.34 -18.80 10.00
N GLY A 199 -5.22 -18.02 8.94
CA GLY A 199 -6.26 -17.65 7.99
C GLY A 199 -6.85 -16.27 8.21
N LEU A 200 -6.02 -15.21 8.30
CA LEU A 200 -6.37 -13.79 8.35
C LEU A 200 -7.28 -13.43 9.54
N ARG A 201 -7.18 -14.12 10.65
CA ARG A 201 -8.20 -14.05 11.74
C ARG A 201 -8.27 -12.68 12.37
N GLY A 202 -7.12 -12.08 12.66
CA GLY A 202 -7.05 -10.74 13.25
C GLY A 202 -7.60 -9.65 12.34
N ALA A 203 -7.21 -9.66 11.07
CA ALA A 203 -7.68 -8.67 10.10
C ALA A 203 -9.18 -8.83 9.80
N ARG A 204 -9.69 -10.06 9.70
CA ARG A 204 -11.13 -10.32 9.56
C ARG A 204 -11.92 -9.83 10.77
N GLU A 205 -11.41 -10.08 11.98
CA GLU A 205 -12.06 -9.60 13.20
C GLU A 205 -12.01 -8.07 13.31
N PHE A 206 -10.90 -7.46 12.87
CA PHE A 206 -10.79 -6.01 12.78
C PHE A 206 -11.84 -5.46 11.82
N GLY A 207 -11.89 -5.98 10.58
CA GLY A 207 -12.89 -5.58 9.58
C GLY A 207 -14.32 -5.75 10.10
N ARG A 208 -14.63 -6.92 10.66
CA ARG A 208 -15.96 -7.23 11.20
C ARG A 208 -16.44 -6.23 12.27
N ARG A 209 -15.53 -5.84 13.19
CA ARG A 209 -15.90 -4.91 14.28
C ARG A 209 -15.89 -3.45 13.85
N MET A 210 -15.06 -3.09 12.89
CA MET A 210 -14.75 -1.69 12.62
C MET A 210 -15.49 -1.11 11.40
N LYS A 211 -15.88 -1.94 10.41
CA LYS A 211 -16.41 -1.47 9.12
C LYS A 211 -17.60 -0.50 9.23
N ASP A 212 -18.47 -0.67 10.23
CA ASP A 212 -19.67 0.15 10.42
C ASP A 212 -19.48 1.23 11.49
N SER A 213 -18.32 1.28 12.16
CA SER A 213 -18.06 2.19 13.28
C SER A 213 -16.99 3.23 12.99
N ILE A 214 -16.15 3.04 11.97
CA ILE A 214 -15.12 4.00 11.56
C ILE A 214 -15.14 4.22 10.04
N HIS A 215 -14.75 5.43 9.63
CA HIS A 215 -14.71 5.79 8.21
C HIS A 215 -13.28 5.61 7.64
N VAL A 216 -12.98 4.41 7.18
CA VAL A 216 -11.71 4.13 6.51
C VAL A 216 -11.77 4.60 5.07
N VAL A 217 -10.81 5.43 4.69
CA VAL A 217 -10.70 6.02 3.33
C VAL A 217 -9.48 5.53 2.56
N GLY A 218 -8.60 4.75 3.19
CA GLY A 218 -7.47 4.09 2.56
C GLY A 218 -6.79 3.12 3.53
N ALA A 219 -6.19 2.05 3.00
CA ALA A 219 -5.47 1.07 3.80
C ALA A 219 -4.19 0.61 3.09
N LEU A 220 -3.13 0.39 3.88
CA LEU A 220 -1.87 -0.18 3.43
C LEU A 220 -1.59 -1.43 4.27
N ASN A 221 -1.44 -2.58 3.63
CA ASN A 221 -0.98 -3.81 4.27
C ASN A 221 0.44 -4.14 3.79
N ASN A 222 1.35 -4.31 4.72
CA ASN A 222 2.77 -4.50 4.46
C ASN A 222 3.20 -5.89 4.93
N ASP A 223 3.71 -6.66 3.99
CA ASP A 223 3.88 -8.08 4.22
C ASP A 223 5.06 -8.62 3.44
N MET A 224 6.05 -9.22 4.17
CA MET A 224 7.31 -9.73 3.63
C MET A 224 8.15 -8.63 2.96
N MET A 225 8.78 -7.78 3.76
CA MET A 225 9.44 -6.55 3.31
C MET A 225 10.95 -6.66 3.21
N GLY A 226 11.54 -7.69 3.81
CA GLY A 226 12.96 -7.71 4.13
C GLY A 226 13.81 -8.58 3.21
N TRP A 227 13.24 -9.40 2.35
CA TRP A 227 14.00 -10.26 1.47
C TRP A 227 14.10 -9.71 0.05
N SER A 228 15.27 -9.86 -0.56
CA SER A 228 15.48 -9.65 -1.99
C SER A 228 16.42 -10.73 -2.55
N ASN A 229 16.17 -11.13 -3.78
CA ASN A 229 16.90 -12.23 -4.45
C ASN A 229 18.31 -11.85 -4.91
N ASP A 230 18.67 -10.58 -4.83
CA ASP A 230 19.99 -10.06 -5.21
C ASP A 230 20.35 -8.81 -4.38
N HIS A 231 21.37 -8.06 -4.80
CA HIS A 231 21.82 -6.84 -4.11
C HIS A 231 20.99 -5.59 -4.46
N ARG A 232 20.02 -5.71 -5.37
CA ARG A 232 19.12 -4.60 -5.70
C ARG A 232 18.02 -4.52 -4.64
N LEU A 233 17.41 -3.35 -4.57
CA LEU A 233 16.31 -3.10 -3.65
C LEU A 233 14.98 -3.29 -4.40
N ASP A 234 14.81 -4.47 -5.00
CA ASP A 234 13.62 -4.83 -5.74
C ASP A 234 12.45 -5.07 -4.78
N ASN A 235 11.32 -4.47 -5.09
CA ASN A 235 10.14 -4.55 -4.25
C ASN A 235 8.85 -4.48 -5.07
N THR A 236 7.77 -4.98 -4.53
CA THR A 236 6.47 -5.02 -5.19
C THR A 236 5.52 -4.00 -4.58
N ILE A 237 4.97 -3.12 -5.41
CA ILE A 237 3.82 -2.29 -5.04
C ILE A 237 2.55 -3.10 -5.24
N ARG A 238 1.89 -3.42 -4.14
CA ARG A 238 0.59 -4.13 -4.11
C ARG A 238 -0.53 -3.09 -4.10
N TYR A 239 -1.59 -3.33 -4.84
CA TYR A 239 -2.70 -2.38 -4.93
C TYR A 239 -4.01 -3.04 -5.37
N SER A 240 -5.12 -2.48 -4.95
CA SER A 240 -6.46 -2.82 -5.43
C SER A 240 -6.99 -1.81 -6.45
N ASN A 241 -6.39 -0.61 -6.54
CA ASN A 241 -6.77 0.42 -7.51
C ASN A 241 -5.56 1.23 -8.02
N PRO A 242 -5.67 1.87 -9.19
CA PRO A 242 -4.59 2.65 -9.78
C PRO A 242 -4.13 3.86 -8.96
N GLY A 243 -5.00 4.48 -8.16
CA GLY A 243 -4.62 5.63 -7.33
C GLY A 243 -3.58 5.24 -6.28
N LEU A 244 -3.80 4.14 -5.57
CA LEU A 244 -2.83 3.60 -4.60
C LEU A 244 -1.52 3.19 -5.27
N ARG A 245 -1.58 2.54 -6.43
CA ARG A 245 -0.39 2.22 -7.22
C ARG A 245 0.43 3.48 -7.50
N ASP A 246 -0.21 4.49 -8.07
CA ASP A 246 0.47 5.71 -8.52
C ASP A 246 1.10 6.48 -7.35
N VAL A 247 0.41 6.55 -6.20
CA VAL A 247 0.93 7.19 -4.98
C VAL A 247 2.15 6.45 -4.44
N GLN A 248 2.08 5.12 -4.34
CA GLN A 248 3.18 4.31 -3.79
C GLN A 248 4.42 4.36 -4.70
N HIS A 249 4.26 4.27 -6.03
CA HIS A 249 5.37 4.46 -6.97
C HIS A 249 5.95 5.87 -6.89
N ALA A 250 5.11 6.90 -6.80
CA ALA A 250 5.57 8.28 -6.65
C ALA A 250 6.35 8.47 -5.35
N ALA A 251 5.91 7.86 -4.25
CA ALA A 251 6.60 7.85 -2.97
C ALA A 251 7.97 7.16 -3.06
N ALA A 252 8.02 5.97 -3.64
CA ALA A 252 9.25 5.22 -3.84
C ALA A 252 10.27 6.00 -4.68
N ILE A 253 9.87 6.48 -5.84
CA ILE A 253 10.72 7.24 -6.76
C ILE A 253 11.21 8.56 -6.15
N GLY A 254 10.38 9.22 -5.35
CA GLY A 254 10.68 10.54 -4.79
C GLY A 254 11.49 10.52 -3.51
N PHE A 255 11.39 9.47 -2.71
CA PHE A 255 11.87 9.48 -1.32
C PHE A 255 12.62 8.22 -0.88
N SER A 256 12.81 7.24 -1.78
CA SER A 256 13.56 6.03 -1.51
C SER A 256 14.47 5.63 -2.67
N SER A 257 15.20 4.55 -2.49
CA SER A 257 16.03 3.92 -3.52
C SER A 257 15.43 2.59 -4.04
N LEU A 258 14.15 2.33 -3.75
CA LEU A 258 13.50 1.11 -4.19
C LEU A 258 13.36 1.05 -5.71
N ILE A 259 13.50 -0.14 -6.25
CA ILE A 259 13.11 -0.50 -7.61
C ILE A 259 11.77 -1.21 -7.49
N THR A 260 10.70 -0.56 -7.93
CA THR A 260 9.34 -1.02 -7.69
C THR A 260 8.72 -1.65 -8.91
N TYR A 261 8.01 -2.75 -8.68
CA TYR A 261 7.23 -3.49 -9.68
C TYR A 261 5.76 -3.50 -9.30
N ASP A 262 4.88 -3.52 -10.29
CA ASP A 262 3.44 -3.62 -10.07
C ASP A 262 3.03 -5.04 -9.67
N ALA A 263 2.12 -5.15 -8.69
CA ALA A 263 1.39 -6.38 -8.44
C ALA A 263 -0.05 -6.08 -8.03
N PHE A 264 -0.98 -6.47 -8.85
CA PHE A 264 -2.39 -6.52 -8.50
C PHE A 264 -2.64 -7.76 -7.62
N TYR A 265 -2.12 -7.69 -6.39
CA TYR A 265 -2.10 -8.82 -5.48
C TYR A 265 -2.41 -8.39 -4.05
N TYR A 266 -3.53 -8.82 -3.53
CA TYR A 266 -3.94 -8.52 -2.16
C TYR A 266 -4.69 -9.67 -1.47
N LYS A 267 -5.02 -10.76 -2.17
CA LYS A 267 -5.99 -11.75 -1.69
C LYS A 267 -5.46 -12.78 -0.70
N ASN A 268 -4.16 -12.98 -0.59
CA ASN A 268 -3.57 -13.98 0.31
C ASN A 268 -2.81 -13.34 1.50
N THR A 269 -3.22 -12.12 1.87
CA THR A 269 -2.69 -11.41 3.03
C THR A 269 -3.83 -10.73 3.76
N ASP A 270 -3.56 -10.08 4.89
CA ASP A 270 -4.54 -9.27 5.63
C ASP A 270 -5.23 -8.20 4.77
N ALA A 271 -4.61 -7.80 3.67
CA ALA A 271 -5.20 -6.90 2.68
C ALA A 271 -6.54 -7.43 2.14
N ASN A 272 -6.72 -8.75 2.04
CA ASN A 272 -8.00 -9.34 1.64
C ASN A 272 -9.12 -9.00 2.61
N ALA A 273 -8.88 -9.14 3.91
CA ALA A 273 -9.86 -8.82 4.93
C ALA A 273 -10.20 -7.32 4.97
N LEU A 274 -9.21 -6.46 4.71
CA LEU A 274 -9.42 -5.02 4.58
C LEU A 274 -10.24 -4.68 3.32
N PHE A 275 -9.97 -5.37 2.21
CA PHE A 275 -10.75 -5.21 0.97
C PHE A 275 -12.20 -5.68 1.14
N ASP A 276 -12.43 -6.82 1.80
CA ASP A 276 -13.77 -7.34 2.10
C ASP A 276 -14.58 -6.37 2.97
N ALA A 277 -13.90 -5.61 3.85
CA ALA A 277 -14.56 -4.64 4.72
C ALA A 277 -14.84 -3.29 4.04
N TRP A 278 -13.92 -2.76 3.24
CA TRP A 278 -13.96 -1.38 2.74
C TRP A 278 -13.75 -1.24 1.22
N GLY A 279 -13.63 -2.34 0.48
CA GLY A 279 -13.50 -2.33 -0.97
C GLY A 279 -12.10 -1.97 -1.48
N ASP A 280 -12.06 -1.44 -2.69
CA ASP A 280 -10.84 -1.23 -3.49
C ASP A 280 -10.00 0.01 -3.06
N ILE A 281 -9.79 0.16 -1.76
CA ILE A 281 -8.95 1.22 -1.17
C ILE A 281 -7.72 0.65 -0.46
N VAL A 282 -7.28 -0.55 -0.85
CA VAL A 282 -6.20 -1.29 -0.21
C VAL A 282 -4.96 -1.34 -1.08
N GLY A 283 -3.82 -1.02 -0.50
CA GLY A 283 -2.49 -1.13 -1.09
C GLY A 283 -1.49 -1.71 -0.10
N GLY A 284 -0.21 -1.54 -0.39
CA GLY A 284 0.89 -1.97 0.47
C GLY A 284 2.13 -2.33 -0.33
N ILE A 285 3.12 -2.83 0.35
CA ILE A 285 4.40 -3.22 -0.24
C ILE A 285 4.68 -4.68 0.14
N GLY A 286 5.40 -5.39 -0.72
CA GLY A 286 5.86 -6.76 -0.47
C GLY A 286 7.15 -7.08 -1.21
N SER A 287 7.69 -8.26 -0.98
CA SER A 287 8.91 -8.72 -1.65
C SER A 287 8.73 -8.91 -3.16
N TYR A 288 9.85 -8.94 -3.88
CA TYR A 288 9.91 -9.27 -5.30
C TYR A 288 10.98 -10.35 -5.53
N PRO A 289 10.69 -11.41 -6.31
CA PRO A 289 9.35 -11.75 -6.82
C PRO A 289 8.39 -12.16 -5.69
N ILE A 290 7.10 -11.99 -5.91
CA ILE A 290 6.07 -12.39 -4.94
C ILE A 290 6.24 -13.89 -4.65
N LEU A 291 6.29 -14.26 -3.35
CA LEU A 291 6.56 -15.62 -2.87
C LEU A 291 7.87 -16.24 -3.43
N GLY A 292 8.80 -15.37 -3.88
CA GLY A 292 10.11 -15.84 -4.38
C GLY A 292 11.13 -16.10 -3.29
N ASN A 293 10.85 -15.71 -2.05
CA ASN A 293 11.71 -15.94 -0.89
C ASN A 293 11.81 -17.44 -0.59
N PRO A 294 12.99 -18.07 -0.69
CA PRO A 294 13.16 -19.50 -0.39
C PRO A 294 13.00 -19.83 1.10
N HIS A 295 12.97 -18.83 1.96
CA HIS A 295 12.79 -18.97 3.41
C HIS A 295 11.32 -18.87 3.83
N TYR A 296 10.42 -18.53 2.90
CA TYR A 296 8.98 -18.38 3.16
C TYR A 296 8.39 -19.63 3.83
N HIS A 297 7.77 -19.44 5.00
CA HIS A 297 7.18 -20.49 5.86
C HIS A 297 8.17 -21.58 6.32
N GLN A 298 9.47 -21.27 6.35
CA GLN A 298 10.50 -22.20 6.76
C GLN A 298 11.11 -21.83 8.13
N VAL A 299 11.66 -22.83 8.81
CA VAL A 299 12.38 -22.62 10.10
C VAL A 299 13.63 -21.74 9.95
N HIS A 300 14.13 -21.58 8.74
CA HIS A 300 15.28 -20.75 8.41
C HIS A 300 14.89 -19.39 7.82
N ASP A 301 13.67 -18.91 8.06
CA ASP A 301 13.31 -17.49 7.92
C ASP A 301 13.83 -16.74 9.14
N VAL A 302 15.11 -16.35 9.06
CA VAL A 302 15.92 -15.82 10.16
C VAL A 302 16.49 -14.44 9.83
N LEU A 303 16.96 -13.71 10.85
CA LEU A 303 17.46 -12.32 10.69
C LEU A 303 18.62 -12.19 9.70
N GLU A 304 19.45 -13.23 9.56
CA GLU A 304 20.58 -13.26 8.65
C GLU A 304 20.17 -13.27 7.16
N THR A 305 18.91 -13.58 6.87
CA THR A 305 18.37 -13.58 5.50
C THR A 305 17.76 -12.24 5.10
N ILE A 306 17.66 -11.29 6.04
CA ILE A 306 17.00 -10.00 5.86
C ILE A 306 17.97 -8.97 5.27
N ASN A 307 17.51 -8.27 4.24
CA ASN A 307 18.13 -7.07 3.72
C ASN A 307 17.63 -5.82 4.49
N HIS A 308 18.31 -5.49 5.60
CA HIS A 308 17.90 -4.35 6.45
C HIS A 308 17.93 -3.00 5.71
N ARG A 309 18.73 -2.86 4.65
CA ARG A 309 18.71 -1.67 3.80
C ARG A 309 17.39 -1.56 3.04
N GLN A 310 16.83 -2.69 2.59
CA GLN A 310 15.52 -2.70 1.95
C GLN A 310 14.44 -2.24 2.92
N LEU A 311 14.47 -2.68 4.19
CA LEU A 311 13.52 -2.23 5.21
C LEU A 311 13.56 -0.73 5.46
N VAL A 312 14.73 -0.11 5.41
CA VAL A 312 14.85 1.35 5.46
C VAL A 312 14.11 2.01 4.29
N GLU A 313 14.31 1.51 3.10
CA GLU A 313 13.74 2.12 1.89
C GLU A 313 12.23 1.85 1.77
N THR A 314 11.74 0.69 2.22
CA THR A 314 10.30 0.40 2.32
C THR A 314 9.64 1.26 3.39
N SER A 315 10.28 1.46 4.55
CA SER A 315 9.81 2.38 5.60
C SER A 315 9.65 3.81 5.07
N LYS A 316 10.64 4.32 4.35
CA LYS A 316 10.58 5.66 3.72
C LYS A 316 9.41 5.77 2.74
N THR A 317 9.23 4.75 1.91
CA THR A 317 8.14 4.71 0.92
C THR A 317 6.78 4.70 1.60
N THR A 318 6.60 3.89 2.63
CA THR A 318 5.34 3.80 3.39
C THR A 318 5.05 5.11 4.12
N ILE A 319 6.05 5.73 4.79
CA ILE A 319 5.90 7.03 5.45
C ILE A 319 5.46 8.11 4.44
N ALA A 320 6.14 8.19 3.30
CA ALA A 320 5.81 9.16 2.25
C ALA A 320 4.38 8.94 1.71
N THR A 321 4.00 7.68 1.47
CA THR A 321 2.66 7.30 1.02
C THR A 321 1.60 7.75 2.02
N ILE A 322 1.78 7.44 3.31
CA ILE A 322 0.85 7.81 4.39
C ILE A 322 0.72 9.35 4.46
N MET A 323 1.84 10.07 4.45
CA MET A 323 1.83 11.53 4.54
C MET A 323 1.07 12.17 3.38
N LEU A 324 1.22 11.66 2.16
CA LEU A 324 0.46 12.16 1.02
C LEU A 324 -1.03 11.85 1.16
N MET A 325 -1.37 10.59 1.42
CA MET A 325 -2.77 10.15 1.52
C MET A 325 -3.52 10.88 2.63
N ALA A 326 -2.94 10.95 3.84
CA ALA A 326 -3.55 11.62 4.99
C ALA A 326 -3.65 13.15 4.86
N SER A 327 -2.92 13.75 3.92
CA SER A 327 -2.94 15.19 3.64
C SER A 327 -3.77 15.57 2.41
N SER A 328 -4.10 14.59 1.55
CA SER A 328 -4.84 14.79 0.30
C SER A 328 -6.31 14.44 0.46
N PRO A 329 -7.23 15.01 -0.35
CA PRO A 329 -8.58 14.51 -0.42
C PRO A 329 -8.65 13.03 -0.81
N SER A 330 -9.57 12.30 -0.22
CA SER A 330 -9.88 10.91 -0.58
C SER A 330 -10.67 10.83 -1.89
N ARG A 331 -10.94 9.60 -2.35
CA ARG A 331 -11.73 9.36 -3.55
C ARG A 331 -13.16 9.84 -3.36
N LEU A 332 -13.63 10.67 -4.29
CA LEU A 332 -15.02 11.14 -4.31
C LEU A 332 -16.01 9.98 -4.57
N THR A 333 -17.21 10.13 -4.08
CA THR A 333 -18.27 9.10 -4.16
C THR A 333 -19.44 9.55 -5.03
N ALA A 334 -20.30 8.59 -5.41
CA ALA A 334 -21.54 8.81 -6.16
C ALA A 334 -21.35 9.58 -7.48
N LEU A 335 -20.21 9.41 -8.16
CA LEU A 335 -19.98 9.99 -9.49
C LEU A 335 -20.97 9.42 -10.49
N LYS A 336 -21.70 10.30 -11.16
CA LYS A 336 -22.66 9.99 -12.22
C LYS A 336 -22.38 10.88 -13.42
N ALA A 337 -22.45 10.31 -14.63
CA ALA A 337 -22.30 11.04 -15.89
C ALA A 337 -23.48 10.68 -16.79
N GLN A 338 -24.41 11.62 -17.00
CA GLN A 338 -25.62 11.43 -17.78
C GLN A 338 -25.75 12.57 -18.82
N GLY A 339 -25.75 12.21 -20.09
CA GLY A 339 -25.71 13.16 -21.18
C GLY A 339 -24.51 14.10 -21.03
N LYS A 340 -24.73 15.40 -20.91
CA LYS A 340 -23.66 16.42 -20.73
C LYS A 340 -23.37 16.77 -19.27
N VAL A 341 -24.07 16.17 -18.31
CA VAL A 341 -24.00 16.55 -16.91
C VAL A 341 -23.27 15.48 -16.12
N VAL A 342 -22.30 15.93 -15.34
CA VAL A 342 -21.53 15.09 -14.39
C VAL A 342 -21.77 15.62 -12.99
N THR A 343 -22.12 14.73 -12.06
CA THR A 343 -22.37 15.07 -10.65
C THR A 343 -21.67 14.07 -9.74
N TRP A 344 -21.31 14.49 -8.54
CA TRP A 344 -20.71 13.65 -7.49
C TRP A 344 -21.06 14.19 -6.11
N ASN A 345 -20.86 13.40 -5.07
CA ASN A 345 -20.94 13.92 -3.71
C ASN A 345 -19.75 14.87 -3.47
N ALA A 346 -19.99 15.98 -2.78
CA ALA A 346 -18.89 16.81 -2.28
C ALA A 346 -17.94 15.93 -1.45
N GLY A 347 -16.66 16.18 -1.51
CA GLY A 347 -15.70 15.49 -0.68
C GLY A 347 -16.00 15.71 0.80
N VAL A 348 -15.70 14.72 1.62
CA VAL A 348 -15.98 14.74 3.07
C VAL A 348 -14.94 15.56 3.84
N GLU A 349 -13.77 15.78 3.26
CA GLU A 349 -12.67 16.53 3.86
C GLU A 349 -12.98 18.03 3.94
N LYS A 350 -12.62 18.62 5.06
CA LYS A 350 -12.61 20.09 5.22
C LYS A 350 -11.53 20.71 4.33
N GLY A 351 -11.83 21.88 3.77
CA GLY A 351 -10.84 22.63 2.99
C GLY A 351 -10.74 22.24 1.51
N ILE A 352 -11.67 21.50 0.95
CA ILE A 352 -11.79 21.34 -0.50
C ILE A 352 -12.18 22.68 -1.12
N VAL A 353 -11.41 23.10 -2.13
CA VAL A 353 -11.59 24.41 -2.81
C VAL A 353 -12.04 24.29 -4.26
N ARG A 354 -11.76 23.17 -4.92
CA ARG A 354 -12.15 22.94 -6.32
C ARG A 354 -12.09 21.43 -6.66
N TYR A 355 -12.59 21.13 -7.85
CA TYR A 355 -12.56 19.79 -8.43
C TYR A 355 -11.93 19.84 -9.81
N ILE A 356 -11.14 18.81 -10.14
CA ILE A 356 -10.59 18.57 -11.48
C ILE A 356 -11.41 17.48 -12.11
N VAL A 357 -12.01 17.76 -13.26
CA VAL A 357 -12.76 16.80 -14.06
C VAL A 357 -11.97 16.53 -15.33
N ARG A 358 -11.64 15.27 -15.58
CA ARG A 358 -11.05 14.79 -16.82
C ARG A 358 -12.01 13.88 -17.56
N TYR A 359 -12.02 13.96 -18.86
CA TYR A 359 -12.94 13.16 -19.66
C TYR A 359 -12.43 12.97 -21.09
N GLY A 360 -12.80 11.85 -21.70
CA GLY A 360 -12.44 11.51 -23.06
C GLY A 360 -12.96 10.14 -23.50
N PRO A 361 -12.74 9.75 -24.76
CA PRO A 361 -13.05 8.44 -25.26
C PRO A 361 -12.20 7.36 -24.57
N ALA A 362 -12.59 6.10 -24.72
CA ALA A 362 -11.94 4.98 -24.05
C ALA A 362 -10.42 4.88 -24.35
N GLU A 363 -10.02 5.20 -25.57
CA GLU A 363 -8.62 5.20 -26.01
C GLU A 363 -7.78 6.37 -25.41
N ASP A 364 -8.44 7.45 -24.94
CA ASP A 364 -7.79 8.59 -24.29
C ASP A 364 -8.73 9.21 -23.24
N PRO A 365 -8.94 8.52 -22.11
CA PRO A 365 -9.96 8.89 -21.13
C PRO A 365 -9.68 10.18 -20.35
N MET A 366 -8.46 10.71 -20.46
CA MET A 366 -8.02 11.93 -19.76
C MET A 366 -7.74 13.11 -20.71
N ARG A 367 -8.20 13.05 -21.96
CA ARG A 367 -7.95 14.01 -23.04
C ARG A 367 -8.29 15.45 -22.66
N ASN A 368 -9.46 15.65 -22.08
CA ASN A 368 -9.97 16.98 -21.74
C ASN A 368 -9.91 17.21 -20.22
N THR A 369 -9.69 18.46 -19.83
CA THR A 369 -9.65 18.84 -18.41
C THR A 369 -10.49 20.11 -18.19
N VAL A 370 -11.34 20.08 -17.15
CA VAL A 370 -12.09 21.24 -16.67
C VAL A 370 -11.95 21.33 -15.15
N THR A 371 -11.86 22.55 -14.65
CA THR A 371 -11.84 22.81 -13.21
C THR A 371 -13.13 23.52 -12.81
N VAL A 372 -13.78 23.03 -11.73
CA VAL A 372 -15.02 23.59 -11.19
C VAL A 372 -14.94 23.72 -9.66
N THR A 373 -15.75 24.58 -9.10
CA THR A 373 -15.82 24.79 -7.62
C THR A 373 -16.99 24.04 -6.97
N ASN A 374 -18.01 23.71 -7.75
CA ASN A 374 -19.17 22.96 -7.27
C ASN A 374 -19.05 21.48 -7.63
N PRO A 375 -19.71 20.55 -6.91
CA PRO A 375 -19.66 19.11 -7.19
C PRO A 375 -20.55 18.73 -8.40
N ARG A 376 -20.47 19.53 -9.46
CA ARG A 376 -21.17 19.38 -10.73
C ARG A 376 -20.40 20.05 -11.86
N ALA A 377 -20.41 19.42 -13.03
CA ALA A 377 -19.89 19.99 -14.27
C ALA A 377 -20.88 19.76 -15.43
N THR A 378 -20.95 20.74 -16.36
CA THR A 378 -21.63 20.55 -17.66
C THR A 378 -20.56 20.57 -18.75
N LEU A 379 -20.42 19.46 -19.46
CA LEU A 379 -19.37 19.20 -20.44
C LEU A 379 -19.99 19.14 -21.85
N GLN A 380 -19.84 20.20 -22.62
CA GLN A 380 -20.56 20.37 -23.90
C GLN A 380 -20.28 19.25 -24.91
N ASN A 381 -19.04 18.73 -24.93
CA ASN A 381 -18.59 17.73 -25.89
C ASN A 381 -18.63 16.29 -25.35
N LEU A 382 -19.25 16.07 -24.17
CA LEU A 382 -19.36 14.73 -23.57
C LEU A 382 -20.28 13.84 -24.42
N GLN A 383 -19.84 12.61 -24.67
CA GLN A 383 -20.58 11.62 -25.49
C GLN A 383 -20.82 10.35 -24.69
N ALA A 384 -21.87 9.62 -25.06
CA ALA A 384 -22.13 8.29 -24.47
C ALA A 384 -20.94 7.34 -24.71
N GLY A 385 -20.61 6.53 -23.72
CA GLY A 385 -19.45 5.63 -23.74
C GLY A 385 -18.11 6.27 -23.40
N TRP A 386 -18.03 7.61 -23.28
CA TRP A 386 -16.82 8.27 -22.79
C TRP A 386 -16.59 8.04 -21.32
N HIS A 387 -15.33 8.12 -20.92
CA HIS A 387 -14.92 8.04 -19.52
C HIS A 387 -14.87 9.43 -18.90
N VAL A 388 -15.25 9.49 -17.63
CA VAL A 388 -15.12 10.69 -16.80
C VAL A 388 -14.41 10.32 -15.50
N ALA A 389 -13.47 11.16 -15.09
CA ALA A 389 -12.75 11.02 -13.83
C ALA A 389 -12.75 12.36 -13.07
N VAL A 390 -12.94 12.31 -11.77
CA VAL A 390 -13.00 13.52 -10.92
C VAL A 390 -12.14 13.34 -9.68
N LYS A 391 -11.38 14.40 -9.34
CA LYS A 391 -10.64 14.56 -8.08
C LYS A 391 -11.00 15.86 -7.40
N ALA A 392 -11.00 15.88 -6.08
CA ALA A 392 -11.00 17.11 -5.30
C ALA A 392 -9.58 17.70 -5.18
N VAL A 393 -9.49 19.00 -4.91
CA VAL A 393 -8.23 19.69 -4.58
C VAL A 393 -8.47 20.50 -3.31
N ASN A 394 -7.58 20.36 -2.33
CA ASN A 394 -7.68 21.11 -1.09
C ASN A 394 -6.95 22.47 -1.13
N ALA A 395 -7.10 23.28 -0.08
CA ALA A 395 -6.51 24.61 0.03
C ALA A 395 -4.96 24.59 0.02
N ALA A 396 -4.32 23.48 0.39
CA ALA A 396 -2.88 23.30 0.30
C ALA A 396 -2.40 22.99 -1.13
N GLY A 397 -3.33 22.83 -2.09
CA GLY A 397 -3.02 22.52 -3.48
C GLY A 397 -2.84 21.03 -3.76
N LEU A 398 -3.06 20.16 -2.75
CA LEU A 398 -3.01 18.71 -2.96
C LEU A 398 -4.26 18.23 -3.69
N GLU A 399 -4.04 17.48 -4.76
CA GLU A 399 -5.08 16.74 -5.48
C GLU A 399 -5.44 15.46 -4.70
N GLY A 400 -6.68 15.01 -4.82
CA GLY A 400 -7.09 13.71 -4.29
C GLY A 400 -6.17 12.60 -4.75
N TRP A 401 -5.84 11.68 -3.84
CA TRP A 401 -4.88 10.60 -4.14
C TRP A 401 -5.45 9.59 -5.14
N ASP A 402 -6.79 9.48 -5.29
CA ASP A 402 -7.42 8.62 -6.28
C ASP A 402 -8.51 9.36 -7.07
N TRP A 403 -8.82 8.87 -8.26
CA TRP A 403 -9.88 9.35 -9.12
C TRP A 403 -11.19 8.59 -8.89
N ALA A 404 -12.29 9.30 -8.66
CA ALA A 404 -13.61 8.74 -8.93
C ALA A 404 -13.78 8.61 -10.44
N ARG A 405 -14.29 7.47 -10.91
CA ARG A 405 -14.43 7.16 -12.36
C ARG A 405 -15.83 6.70 -12.68
N ALA A 406 -16.32 7.09 -13.85
CA ALA A 406 -17.60 6.63 -14.43
C ALA A 406 -17.51 6.59 -15.96
N VAL A 407 -18.39 5.81 -16.56
CA VAL A 407 -18.65 5.82 -18.00
C VAL A 407 -19.96 6.57 -18.24
N VAL A 408 -20.00 7.42 -19.26
CA VAL A 408 -21.17 8.24 -19.63
C VAL A 408 -22.27 7.33 -20.16
N GLN A 409 -23.44 7.44 -19.57
CA GLN A 409 -24.67 6.78 -20.00
C GLN A 409 -25.44 7.61 -20.99
#